data_69d8c93f43510f27f3fe25dafa301dfb
#
_entry.id   69d8c93f43510f27f3fe25dafa301dfb
#
_cell.length_a   1.000
_cell.length_b   1.000
_cell.length_c   1.000
_cell.angle_alpha   90.00
_cell.angle_beta   90.00
_cell.angle_gamma   90.00
#
_symmetry.space_group_name_H-M   'P 1'
#
loop_
_entity.id
_entity.type
_entity.pdbx_description
1 polymer ?
#
loop_
_entity_poly.entity_id
_entity_poly.type
_entity_poly.pdbx_seq_one_letter_code
_entity_poly.pdbx_strand_id
1 'polypeptide(L)'
;MALIRKRKLTDQQTRRIQKQQKSQQVLDDAHLMDGIVVANFGKQLEVQATSLPQTLPEKPIVAADQPEPFWQPITLHSVWRCHTRTNLPLIATGDKVRFVADPNTGLGRIEAIYDRQSIINRPDRYHKLKPIAANVDILAVVFAPLPLPSAQLIDRYLVACHHSDITPLLILNKADLLADGSHSEVTELLSAYQQLGYATLVTQSNGDLTQLKNTVAGKNVIFAGQSGVGKSSLVNQLLPAAGQSVNEISTISQLGQHTTTTSRFLAFDPMALSKGAIIDTPGIREYGLWHLTPDDILQGFIDLAPLAPYCRFRDCKHTESTPNCAMWQAVADGQVLARRVENLVLLQQEAASQDF
;
A
#
# COMPACT_ATOMS: atom_id res chain seq x y z
N MET A 1 -37.10 25.55 -9.36
CA MET A 1 -35.78 25.53 -8.70
C MET A 1 -35.78 26.54 -7.56
N ALA A 2 -35.87 26.09 -6.31
CA ALA A 2 -35.87 26.96 -5.14
C ALA A 2 -34.37 27.21 -4.74
N LEU A 3 -33.95 28.46 -4.86
CA LEU A 3 -32.65 28.92 -4.40
C LEU A 3 -32.59 28.90 -2.86
N ILE A 4 -31.85 27.94 -2.30
CA ILE A 4 -31.55 27.92 -0.86
C ILE A 4 -30.62 29.10 -0.56
N ARG A 5 -31.14 30.19 -0.04
CA ARG A 5 -30.37 31.32 0.49
C ARG A 5 -29.57 30.85 1.71
N LYS A 6 -28.24 30.71 1.56
CA LYS A 6 -27.32 30.56 2.72
C LYS A 6 -27.48 31.77 3.64
N ARG A 7 -28.00 31.56 4.86
CA ARG A 7 -28.03 32.60 5.90
C ARG A 7 -26.58 33.05 6.20
N LYS A 8 -26.28 34.32 5.97
CA LYS A 8 -25.02 34.93 6.44
C LYS A 8 -25.06 34.98 7.97
N LEU A 9 -24.05 34.43 8.61
CA LEU A 9 -23.83 34.55 10.05
C LEU A 9 -23.54 36.02 10.42
N THR A 10 -24.05 36.49 11.56
CA THR A 10 -23.72 37.82 12.08
C THR A 10 -22.29 37.83 12.65
N ASP A 11 -21.65 39.00 12.67
CA ASP A 11 -20.27 39.14 13.17
C ASP A 11 -20.11 38.64 14.63
N GLN A 12 -21.16 38.76 15.43
CA GLN A 12 -21.17 38.21 16.80
C GLN A 12 -21.21 36.66 16.80
N GLN A 13 -21.95 36.07 15.91
CA GLN A 13 -21.99 34.59 15.74
C GLN A 13 -20.66 34.07 15.23
N THR A 14 -20.05 34.76 14.27
CA THR A 14 -18.75 34.41 13.71
C THR A 14 -17.66 34.51 14.82
N ARG A 15 -17.64 35.59 15.64
CA ARG A 15 -16.72 35.73 16.75
C ARG A 15 -16.92 34.68 17.86
N ARG A 16 -18.17 34.30 18.17
CA ARG A 16 -18.46 33.21 19.12
C ARG A 16 -17.95 31.87 18.59
N ILE A 17 -18.21 31.55 17.32
CA ILE A 17 -17.73 30.32 16.66
C ILE A 17 -16.19 30.29 16.66
N GLN A 18 -15.54 31.39 16.30
CA GLN A 18 -14.08 31.50 16.33
C GLN A 18 -13.50 31.35 17.75
N LYS A 19 -14.14 31.91 18.76
CA LYS A 19 -13.71 31.78 20.16
C LYS A 19 -13.92 30.36 20.69
N GLN A 20 -15.03 29.70 20.35
CA GLN A 20 -15.27 28.31 20.66
C GLN A 20 -14.31 27.36 19.92
N GLN A 21 -14.03 27.64 18.65
CA GLN A 21 -13.04 26.88 17.87
C GLN A 21 -11.63 27.04 18.45
N LYS A 22 -11.21 28.24 18.85
CA LYS A 22 -9.92 28.46 19.50
C LYS A 22 -9.81 27.77 20.86
N SER A 23 -10.85 27.83 21.70
CA SER A 23 -10.83 27.16 23.01
C SER A 23 -10.88 25.64 22.89
N GLN A 24 -11.63 25.10 21.92
CA GLN A 24 -11.62 23.68 21.59
C GLN A 24 -10.27 23.24 21.02
N GLN A 25 -9.65 24.07 20.19
CA GLN A 25 -8.35 23.77 19.60
C GLN A 25 -7.23 23.67 20.65
N VAL A 26 -7.24 24.54 21.66
CA VAL A 26 -6.27 24.50 22.78
C VAL A 26 -6.51 23.30 23.70
N LEU A 27 -7.77 22.92 23.95
CA LEU A 27 -8.12 21.72 24.73
C LEU A 27 -7.79 20.43 23.96
N ASP A 28 -8.01 20.43 22.65
CA ASP A 28 -7.70 19.27 21.78
C ASP A 28 -6.18 19.04 21.66
N ASP A 29 -5.36 20.09 21.64
CA ASP A 29 -3.89 19.97 21.52
C ASP A 29 -3.24 19.24 22.71
N ALA A 30 -3.76 19.40 23.93
CA ALA A 30 -3.26 18.70 25.11
C ALA A 30 -3.58 17.19 25.12
N HIS A 31 -4.62 16.79 24.39
CA HIS A 31 -5.09 15.40 24.30
C HIS A 31 -4.70 14.73 22.97
N LEU A 32 -4.02 15.45 22.08
CA LEU A 32 -3.57 14.90 20.79
C LEU A 32 -2.49 13.85 20.97
N MET A 33 -2.64 12.79 20.22
CA MET A 33 -1.69 11.67 20.12
C MET A 33 -1.32 11.42 18.67
N ASP A 34 -0.14 10.88 18.46
CA ASP A 34 0.25 10.33 17.17
C ASP A 34 -0.15 8.85 17.10
N GLY A 35 -0.47 8.40 15.90
CA GLY A 35 -0.82 7.02 15.65
C GLY A 35 -0.62 6.61 14.20
N ILE A 36 -0.73 5.30 13.97
CA ILE A 36 -0.74 4.70 12.63
C ILE A 36 -2.10 4.05 12.40
N VAL A 37 -2.67 4.25 11.21
CA VAL A 37 -3.90 3.57 10.79
C VAL A 37 -3.59 2.11 10.50
N VAL A 38 -4.07 1.22 11.37
CA VAL A 38 -3.80 -0.23 11.29
C VAL A 38 -4.88 -1.01 10.55
N ALA A 39 -6.09 -0.45 10.45
CA ALA A 39 -7.15 -1.03 9.61
C ALA A 39 -8.11 0.04 9.09
N ASN A 40 -8.65 -0.18 7.88
CA ASN A 40 -9.62 0.71 7.24
C ASN A 40 -10.87 -0.08 6.82
N PHE A 41 -12.00 0.18 7.50
CA PHE A 41 -13.31 -0.43 7.24
C PHE A 41 -14.24 0.50 6.43
N GLY A 42 -13.69 1.53 5.81
CA GLY A 42 -14.41 2.53 5.04
C GLY A 42 -14.90 3.70 5.90
N LYS A 43 -15.95 3.53 6.69
CA LYS A 43 -16.47 4.59 7.57
C LYS A 43 -15.77 4.67 8.93
N GLN A 44 -15.13 3.61 9.34
CA GLN A 44 -14.40 3.48 10.60
C GLN A 44 -12.98 3.03 10.32
N LEU A 45 -12.06 3.54 11.11
CA LEU A 45 -10.64 3.25 11.06
C LEU A 45 -10.18 2.74 12.42
N GLU A 46 -9.21 1.87 12.44
CA GLU A 46 -8.47 1.53 13.65
C GLU A 46 -7.13 2.23 13.63
N VAL A 47 -6.82 2.95 14.71
CA VAL A 47 -5.58 3.69 14.89
C VAL A 47 -4.86 3.14 16.09
N GLN A 48 -3.62 2.72 15.93
CA GLN A 48 -2.75 2.32 17.03
C GLN A 48 -1.93 3.53 17.48
N ALA A 49 -2.00 3.85 18.77
CA ALA A 49 -1.27 4.96 19.38
C ALA A 49 0.25 4.73 19.33
N THR A 50 1.00 5.70 18.84
CA THR A 50 2.48 5.72 18.81
C THR A 50 3.08 6.72 19.77
N SER A 51 2.25 7.61 20.34
CA SER A 51 2.61 8.53 21.43
C SER A 51 1.50 8.58 22.46
N LEU A 52 1.80 9.14 23.62
CA LEU A 52 0.81 9.48 24.64
C LEU A 52 0.45 10.97 24.53
N PRO A 53 -0.77 11.37 24.96
CA PRO A 53 -1.13 12.78 25.02
C PRO A 53 -0.34 13.47 26.16
N GLN A 54 -0.24 14.80 26.10
CA GLN A 54 0.41 15.58 27.17
C GLN A 54 -0.36 15.48 28.50
N THR A 55 -1.69 15.36 28.41
CA THR A 55 -2.56 15.19 29.58
C THR A 55 -3.37 13.93 29.42
N LEU A 56 -3.14 12.98 30.35
CA LEU A 56 -3.96 11.75 30.41
C LEU A 56 -5.27 12.06 31.13
N PRO A 57 -6.43 11.67 30.56
CA PRO A 57 -7.69 11.78 31.27
C PRO A 57 -7.73 10.84 32.47
N GLU A 58 -8.30 11.32 33.57
CA GLU A 58 -8.45 10.52 34.80
C GLU A 58 -9.68 9.60 34.69
N LYS A 59 -9.55 8.37 35.25
CA LYS A 59 -10.68 7.47 35.35
C LYS A 59 -11.75 8.08 36.28
N PRO A 60 -13.03 8.13 35.89
CA PRO A 60 -14.11 8.63 36.73
C PRO A 60 -14.17 7.85 38.06
N ILE A 61 -14.21 8.58 39.17
CA ILE A 61 -14.48 7.98 40.50
C ILE A 61 -15.97 7.71 40.62
N VAL A 62 -16.35 6.48 40.83
CA VAL A 62 -17.76 6.05 40.95
C VAL A 62 -18.00 5.62 42.40
N ALA A 63 -19.19 5.93 42.95
CA ALA A 63 -19.58 5.47 44.27
C ALA A 63 -19.71 3.94 44.30
N ALA A 64 -19.43 3.32 45.43
CA ALA A 64 -19.31 1.85 45.57
C ALA A 64 -20.59 1.07 45.23
N ASP A 65 -21.73 1.75 45.14
CA ASP A 65 -23.05 1.21 44.83
C ASP A 65 -23.49 1.36 43.38
N GLN A 66 -22.65 1.98 42.53
CA GLN A 66 -22.94 2.20 41.11
C GLN A 66 -22.14 1.26 40.23
N PRO A 67 -22.71 0.80 39.09
CA PRO A 67 -21.96 0.00 38.14
C PRO A 67 -20.79 0.80 37.56
N GLU A 68 -19.62 0.18 37.43
CA GLU A 68 -18.46 0.82 36.81
C GLU A 68 -18.80 1.21 35.35
N PRO A 69 -18.59 2.49 34.98
CA PRO A 69 -18.76 2.92 33.61
C PRO A 69 -17.69 2.29 32.71
N PHE A 70 -17.99 2.18 31.42
CA PHE A 70 -16.98 1.78 30.44
C PHE A 70 -15.79 2.74 30.52
N TRP A 71 -14.59 2.18 30.58
CA TRP A 71 -13.33 2.93 30.57
C TRP A 71 -12.26 2.16 29.81
N GLN A 72 -11.76 2.74 28.73
CA GLN A 72 -10.59 2.24 28.00
C GLN A 72 -9.38 3.10 28.31
N PRO A 73 -8.34 2.57 29.02
CA PRO A 73 -7.16 3.38 29.34
C PRO A 73 -6.38 3.74 28.06
N ILE A 74 -5.87 4.95 28.03
CA ILE A 74 -4.94 5.40 27.01
C ILE A 74 -3.54 4.90 27.36
N THR A 75 -3.03 3.98 26.57
CA THR A 75 -1.69 3.43 26.70
C THR A 75 -0.96 3.49 25.38
N LEU A 76 0.37 3.48 25.40
CA LEU A 76 1.16 3.30 24.21
C LEU A 76 0.77 1.98 23.53
N HIS A 77 0.62 2.00 22.23
CA HIS A 77 0.16 0.86 21.39
C HIS A 77 -1.31 0.44 21.56
N SER A 78 -2.11 1.14 22.40
CA SER A 78 -3.56 0.90 22.41
C SER A 78 -4.19 1.21 21.05
N VAL A 79 -5.19 0.40 20.67
CA VAL A 79 -5.90 0.56 19.40
C VAL A 79 -7.26 1.19 19.63
N TRP A 80 -7.58 2.19 18.83
CA TRP A 80 -8.78 3.00 18.94
C TRP A 80 -9.61 2.98 17.66
N ARG A 81 -10.92 2.80 17.78
CA ARG A 81 -11.84 3.01 16.66
C ARG A 81 -12.05 4.49 16.43
N CYS A 82 -11.63 4.97 15.27
CA CYS A 82 -11.65 6.39 14.96
C CYS A 82 -12.59 6.73 13.81
N HIS A 83 -13.16 7.93 13.90
CA HIS A 83 -13.81 8.61 12.80
C HIS A 83 -12.91 9.72 12.28
N THR A 84 -13.12 10.13 11.04
CA THR A 84 -12.37 11.23 10.43
C THR A 84 -13.12 12.54 10.54
N ARG A 85 -12.40 13.66 10.65
CA ARG A 85 -12.96 14.97 10.39
C ARG A 85 -13.41 15.08 8.93
N THR A 86 -14.51 15.81 8.69
CA THR A 86 -15.15 15.97 7.36
C THR A 86 -14.24 16.59 6.30
N ASN A 87 -13.22 17.34 6.69
CA ASN A 87 -12.33 18.07 5.76
C ASN A 87 -11.00 17.35 5.50
N LEU A 88 -10.80 16.15 6.03
CA LEU A 88 -9.60 15.37 5.76
C LEU A 88 -9.70 14.63 4.43
N PRO A 89 -8.57 14.45 3.72
CA PRO A 89 -8.53 13.60 2.55
C PRO A 89 -8.84 12.14 2.93
N LEU A 90 -9.05 11.28 1.93
CA LEU A 90 -9.26 9.86 2.17
C LEU A 90 -8.04 9.26 2.86
N ILE A 91 -8.29 8.52 3.93
CA ILE A 91 -7.27 7.89 4.77
C ILE A 91 -7.06 6.45 4.31
N ALA A 92 -5.80 6.03 4.30
CA ALA A 92 -5.37 4.69 3.96
C ALA A 92 -4.75 3.96 5.17
N THR A 93 -4.68 2.65 5.09
CA THR A 93 -3.89 1.83 6.01
C THR A 93 -2.41 2.20 5.88
N GLY A 94 -1.72 2.38 7.01
CA GLY A 94 -0.34 2.86 7.04
C GLY A 94 -0.19 4.38 7.15
N ASP A 95 -1.29 5.16 7.07
CA ASP A 95 -1.22 6.60 7.33
C ASP A 95 -0.77 6.90 8.75
N LYS A 96 0.16 7.85 8.88
CA LYS A 96 0.52 8.46 10.15
C LYS A 96 -0.46 9.60 10.42
N VAL A 97 -1.06 9.60 11.60
CA VAL A 97 -2.15 10.53 11.93
C VAL A 97 -1.97 11.14 13.32
N ARG A 98 -2.59 12.30 13.50
CA ARG A 98 -2.85 12.86 14.83
C ARG A 98 -4.31 12.65 15.18
N PHE A 99 -4.59 12.17 16.37
CA PHE A 99 -5.94 11.86 16.80
C PHE A 99 -6.15 12.12 18.29
N VAL A 100 -7.42 12.23 18.68
CA VAL A 100 -7.86 12.30 20.07
C VAL A 100 -8.67 11.05 20.37
N ALA A 101 -8.47 10.46 21.54
CA ALA A 101 -9.25 9.32 22.04
C ALA A 101 -10.10 9.73 23.23
N ASP A 102 -11.30 9.17 23.30
CA ASP A 102 -12.20 9.32 24.45
C ASP A 102 -12.29 7.98 25.20
N PRO A 103 -11.66 7.88 26.37
CA PRO A 103 -11.67 6.67 27.19
C PRO A 103 -13.07 6.21 27.63
N ASN A 104 -14.04 7.15 27.77
CA ASN A 104 -15.38 6.83 28.21
C ASN A 104 -16.23 6.13 27.14
N THR A 105 -15.88 6.34 25.86
CA THR A 105 -16.61 5.75 24.73
C THR A 105 -15.82 4.68 24.00
N GLY A 106 -14.50 4.63 24.17
CA GLY A 106 -13.60 3.76 23.38
C GLY A 106 -13.45 4.20 21.93
N LEU A 107 -13.87 5.43 21.62
CA LEU A 107 -13.83 5.99 20.27
C LEU A 107 -12.75 7.08 20.18
N GLY A 108 -12.27 7.30 18.96
CA GLY A 108 -11.34 8.37 18.66
C GLY A 108 -11.77 9.18 17.44
N ARG A 109 -11.11 10.33 17.27
CA ARG A 109 -11.30 11.22 16.13
C ARG A 109 -9.95 11.62 15.55
N ILE A 110 -9.76 11.36 14.26
CA ILE A 110 -8.57 11.77 13.53
C ILE A 110 -8.69 13.25 13.19
N GLU A 111 -7.69 14.03 13.61
CA GLU A 111 -7.64 15.48 13.47
C GLU A 111 -6.75 15.92 12.31
N ALA A 112 -5.68 15.17 12.02
CA ALA A 112 -4.74 15.47 10.94
C ALA A 112 -4.08 14.21 10.41
N ILE A 113 -3.57 14.31 9.18
CA ILE A 113 -2.76 13.28 8.52
C ILE A 113 -1.39 13.90 8.27
N TYR A 114 -0.33 13.17 8.57
CA TYR A 114 1.03 13.54 8.20
C TYR A 114 1.29 13.34 6.71
N ASP A 115 2.28 14.03 6.17
CA ASP A 115 2.69 13.87 4.79
C ASP A 115 3.06 12.41 4.49
N ARG A 116 2.54 11.90 3.39
CA ARG A 116 2.78 10.54 2.92
C ARG A 116 4.08 10.51 2.14
N GLN A 117 4.91 9.48 2.40
CA GLN A 117 6.11 9.22 1.61
C GLN A 117 5.77 8.49 0.31
N SER A 118 4.77 7.62 0.36
CA SER A 118 4.27 6.87 -0.79
C SER A 118 2.78 6.59 -0.64
N ILE A 119 2.09 6.32 -1.74
CA ILE A 119 0.67 5.99 -1.74
C ILE A 119 0.35 4.98 -2.82
N ILE A 120 -0.41 3.95 -2.45
CA ILE A 120 -0.99 3.02 -3.41
C ILE A 120 -2.48 3.31 -3.51
N ASN A 121 -2.92 3.60 -4.73
CA ASN A 121 -4.30 3.90 -5.05
C ASN A 121 -4.93 2.72 -5.79
N ARG A 122 -6.22 2.53 -5.60
CA ARG A 122 -7.06 1.60 -6.36
C ARG A 122 -8.27 2.35 -6.91
N PRO A 123 -8.69 2.06 -8.15
CA PRO A 123 -9.96 2.59 -8.64
C PRO A 123 -11.14 2.02 -7.85
N ASP A 124 -12.11 2.86 -7.59
CA ASP A 124 -13.42 2.38 -7.17
C ASP A 124 -14.28 2.05 -8.41
N ARG A 125 -15.50 1.56 -8.17
CA ARG A 125 -16.47 1.25 -9.24
C ARG A 125 -16.89 2.45 -10.13
N TYR A 126 -16.49 3.65 -9.74
CA TYR A 126 -16.72 4.90 -10.48
C TYR A 126 -15.42 5.45 -11.07
N HIS A 127 -14.37 4.63 -11.18
CA HIS A 127 -13.04 5.02 -11.67
C HIS A 127 -12.37 6.14 -10.86
N LYS A 128 -12.82 6.40 -9.62
CA LYS A 128 -12.13 7.33 -8.71
C LYS A 128 -11.02 6.61 -7.97
N LEU A 129 -9.84 7.20 -7.98
CA LEU A 129 -8.71 6.70 -7.21
C LEU A 129 -8.98 6.80 -5.71
N LYS A 130 -8.90 5.66 -5.02
CA LYS A 130 -8.96 5.58 -3.57
C LYS A 130 -7.65 5.06 -3.02
N PRO A 131 -7.07 5.75 -2.03
CA PRO A 131 -5.89 5.27 -1.35
C PRO A 131 -6.25 3.99 -0.56
N ILE A 132 -5.45 2.95 -0.73
CA ILE A 132 -5.61 1.67 -0.04
C ILE A 132 -4.46 1.38 0.93
N ALA A 133 -3.26 1.89 0.64
CA ALA A 133 -2.10 1.82 1.50
C ALA A 133 -1.25 3.09 1.37
N ALA A 134 -0.63 3.51 2.46
CA ALA A 134 0.25 4.67 2.53
C ALA A 134 1.56 4.33 3.26
N ASN A 135 2.61 5.10 2.98
CA ASN A 135 3.93 4.93 3.60
C ASN A 135 4.50 3.52 3.40
N VAL A 136 4.33 2.98 2.20
CA VAL A 136 4.87 1.69 1.76
C VAL A 136 6.31 1.91 1.32
N ASP A 137 7.25 1.16 1.89
CA ASP A 137 8.67 1.25 1.52
C ASP A 137 9.01 0.26 0.40
N ILE A 138 8.45 -0.97 0.48
CA ILE A 138 8.80 -2.07 -0.43
C ILE A 138 7.54 -2.71 -1.01
N LEU A 139 7.52 -2.92 -2.32
CA LEU A 139 6.62 -3.84 -2.99
C LEU A 139 7.37 -5.13 -3.32
N ALA A 140 7.12 -6.19 -2.56
CA ALA A 140 7.68 -7.51 -2.76
C ALA A 140 6.86 -8.27 -3.82
N VAL A 141 7.37 -8.31 -5.05
CA VAL A 141 6.74 -9.00 -6.18
C VAL A 141 7.18 -10.46 -6.16
N VAL A 142 6.29 -11.34 -5.73
CA VAL A 142 6.54 -12.78 -5.59
C VAL A 142 6.07 -13.53 -6.83
N PHE A 143 6.94 -14.33 -7.38
CA PHE A 143 6.64 -15.28 -8.46
C PHE A 143 7.31 -16.63 -8.16
N ALA A 144 6.97 -17.66 -8.90
CA ALA A 144 7.44 -19.01 -8.65
C ALA A 144 7.54 -19.77 -9.98
N PRO A 145 8.23 -20.94 -10.04
CA PRO A 145 8.22 -21.79 -11.21
C PRO A 145 6.79 -22.25 -11.59
N LEU A 146 5.94 -22.44 -10.57
CA LEU A 146 4.53 -22.81 -10.74
C LEU A 146 3.63 -22.00 -9.77
N PRO A 147 2.60 -21.30 -10.31
CA PRO A 147 2.24 -21.13 -11.73
C PRO A 147 3.31 -20.34 -12.49
N LEU A 148 3.41 -20.56 -13.81
CA LEU A 148 4.37 -19.85 -14.65
C LEU A 148 4.25 -18.34 -14.47
N PRO A 149 5.37 -17.63 -14.30
CA PRO A 149 5.36 -16.19 -14.05
C PRO A 149 4.97 -15.42 -15.31
N SER A 150 4.14 -14.41 -15.14
CA SER A 150 3.87 -13.41 -16.18
C SER A 150 4.87 -12.28 -16.09
N ALA A 151 5.78 -12.17 -17.06
CA ALA A 151 6.71 -11.06 -17.15
C ALA A 151 5.97 -9.70 -17.26
N GLN A 152 4.85 -9.67 -18.00
CA GLN A 152 4.01 -8.48 -18.11
C GLN A 152 3.46 -8.02 -16.73
N LEU A 153 3.05 -8.97 -15.88
CA LEU A 153 2.58 -8.65 -14.53
C LEU A 153 3.71 -8.13 -13.65
N ILE A 154 4.92 -8.68 -13.77
CA ILE A 154 6.10 -8.17 -13.06
C ILE A 154 6.38 -6.73 -13.52
N ASP A 155 6.44 -6.48 -14.83
CA ASP A 155 6.68 -5.15 -15.40
C ASP A 155 5.64 -4.14 -14.96
N ARG A 156 4.37 -4.54 -14.88
CA ARG A 156 3.28 -3.72 -14.33
C ARG A 156 3.54 -3.27 -12.90
N TYR A 157 3.99 -4.18 -12.04
CA TYR A 157 4.34 -3.83 -10.66
C TYR A 157 5.58 -2.92 -10.59
N LEU A 158 6.57 -3.11 -11.48
CA LEU A 158 7.74 -2.25 -11.54
C LEU A 158 7.38 -0.82 -11.96
N VAL A 159 6.50 -0.65 -12.95
CA VAL A 159 5.96 0.65 -13.35
C VAL A 159 5.20 1.30 -12.18
N ALA A 160 4.37 0.54 -11.49
CA ALA A 160 3.64 1.01 -10.32
C ALA A 160 4.57 1.47 -9.19
N CYS A 161 5.65 0.74 -8.92
CA CYS A 161 6.67 1.10 -7.95
C CYS A 161 7.35 2.42 -8.31
N HIS A 162 7.77 2.56 -9.56
CA HIS A 162 8.43 3.76 -10.05
C HIS A 162 7.53 5.00 -9.88
N HIS A 163 6.25 4.90 -10.28
CA HIS A 163 5.30 6.00 -10.18
C HIS A 163 4.96 6.38 -8.73
N SER A 164 5.05 5.46 -7.79
CA SER A 164 4.66 5.66 -6.39
C SER A 164 5.85 5.83 -5.43
N ASP A 165 7.08 5.97 -5.92
CA ASP A 165 8.33 6.04 -5.13
C ASP A 165 8.48 4.87 -4.15
N ILE A 166 8.09 3.66 -4.57
CA ILE A 166 8.19 2.43 -3.79
C ILE A 166 9.33 1.57 -4.33
N THR A 167 10.16 1.04 -3.45
CA THR A 167 11.26 0.15 -3.85
C THR A 167 10.72 -1.23 -4.23
N PRO A 168 10.93 -1.72 -5.47
CA PRO A 168 10.57 -3.07 -5.85
C PRO A 168 11.57 -4.08 -5.31
N LEU A 169 11.07 -5.23 -4.83
CA LEU A 169 11.85 -6.41 -4.47
C LEU A 169 11.28 -7.62 -5.20
N LEU A 170 12.04 -8.25 -6.08
CA LEU A 170 11.61 -9.43 -6.82
C LEU A 170 11.96 -10.69 -6.04
N ILE A 171 10.99 -11.53 -5.74
CA ILE A 171 11.18 -12.76 -4.97
C ILE A 171 10.78 -13.96 -5.81
N LEU A 172 11.78 -14.77 -6.20
CA LEU A 172 11.55 -16.10 -6.75
C LEU A 172 11.34 -17.08 -5.59
N ASN A 173 10.10 -17.47 -5.36
CA ASN A 173 9.72 -18.42 -4.33
C ASN A 173 9.57 -19.84 -4.90
N LYS A 174 9.49 -20.84 -4.04
CA LYS A 174 9.43 -22.28 -4.39
C LYS A 174 10.65 -22.73 -5.19
N ALA A 175 11.84 -22.28 -4.80
CA ALA A 175 13.08 -22.65 -5.45
C ALA A 175 13.38 -24.17 -5.39
N ASP A 176 12.73 -24.89 -4.49
CA ASP A 176 12.72 -26.36 -4.42
C ASP A 176 12.25 -27.00 -5.74
N LEU A 177 11.38 -26.33 -6.50
CA LEU A 177 10.90 -26.81 -7.80
C LEU A 177 11.92 -26.64 -8.94
N LEU A 178 13.07 -26.02 -8.68
CA LEU A 178 14.14 -25.85 -9.67
C LEU A 178 15.23 -26.92 -9.56
N ALA A 179 15.15 -27.79 -8.56
CA ALA A 179 16.25 -28.73 -8.21
C ALA A 179 16.56 -29.77 -9.31
N ASP A 180 15.61 -30.06 -10.18
CA ASP A 180 15.76 -31.01 -11.28
C ASP A 180 16.25 -30.37 -12.61
N GLY A 181 16.57 -29.05 -12.58
CA GLY A 181 16.94 -28.29 -13.77
C GLY A 181 15.76 -27.90 -14.67
N SER A 182 14.53 -28.22 -14.27
CA SER A 182 13.32 -27.74 -14.93
C SER A 182 13.14 -26.24 -14.71
N HIS A 183 12.33 -25.58 -15.56
CA HIS A 183 11.98 -24.17 -15.43
C HIS A 183 13.18 -23.19 -15.51
N SER A 184 14.20 -23.47 -16.35
CA SER A 184 15.34 -22.58 -16.58
C SER A 184 14.90 -21.17 -17.00
N GLU A 185 13.81 -21.06 -17.73
CA GLU A 185 13.19 -19.81 -18.17
C GLU A 185 12.85 -18.87 -16.99
N VAL A 186 12.53 -19.41 -15.81
CA VAL A 186 12.21 -18.61 -14.62
C VAL A 186 13.47 -18.05 -13.97
N THR A 187 14.56 -18.82 -13.96
CA THR A 187 15.87 -18.35 -13.47
C THR A 187 16.47 -17.31 -14.42
N GLU A 188 16.30 -17.50 -15.73
CA GLU A 188 16.68 -16.52 -16.75
C GLU A 188 15.89 -15.23 -16.60
N LEU A 189 14.58 -15.34 -16.32
CA LEU A 189 13.70 -14.19 -16.06
C LEU A 189 14.21 -13.39 -14.85
N LEU A 190 14.50 -14.05 -13.72
CA LEU A 190 15.07 -13.40 -12.53
C LEU A 190 16.41 -12.74 -12.83
N SER A 191 17.32 -13.46 -13.51
CA SER A 191 18.63 -12.95 -13.89
C SER A 191 18.55 -11.69 -14.75
N ALA A 192 17.61 -11.67 -15.71
CA ALA A 192 17.38 -10.50 -16.55
C ALA A 192 16.99 -9.25 -15.75
N TYR A 193 16.07 -9.38 -14.77
CA TYR A 193 15.72 -8.26 -13.90
C TYR A 193 16.87 -7.87 -12.96
N GLN A 194 17.64 -8.84 -12.49
CA GLN A 194 18.83 -8.56 -11.69
C GLN A 194 19.87 -7.75 -12.47
N GLN A 195 20.10 -8.07 -13.75
CA GLN A 195 20.99 -7.32 -14.64
C GLN A 195 20.51 -5.88 -14.87
N LEU A 196 19.19 -5.63 -14.82
CA LEU A 196 18.62 -4.29 -14.86
C LEU A 196 18.79 -3.52 -13.54
N GLY A 197 19.37 -4.14 -12.50
CA GLY A 197 19.64 -3.50 -11.20
C GLY A 197 18.53 -3.65 -10.17
N TYR A 198 17.49 -4.44 -10.44
CA TYR A 198 16.44 -4.71 -9.46
C TYR A 198 16.95 -5.65 -8.35
N ALA A 199 16.59 -5.34 -7.10
CA ALA A 199 16.86 -6.23 -5.97
C ALA A 199 16.09 -7.54 -6.12
N THR A 200 16.80 -8.66 -5.94
CA THR A 200 16.21 -10.00 -6.10
C THR A 200 16.53 -10.89 -4.90
N LEU A 201 15.59 -11.76 -4.54
CA LEU A 201 15.75 -12.82 -3.55
C LEU A 201 15.22 -14.15 -4.08
N VAL A 202 15.81 -15.23 -3.61
CA VAL A 202 15.33 -16.59 -3.87
C VAL A 202 14.93 -17.21 -2.54
N THR A 203 13.71 -17.76 -2.49
CA THR A 203 13.12 -18.37 -1.29
C THR A 203 12.48 -19.71 -1.63
N GLN A 204 12.29 -20.53 -0.60
CA GLN A 204 11.57 -21.81 -0.72
C GLN A 204 10.71 -22.06 0.52
N SER A 205 9.72 -22.93 0.39
CA SER A 205 8.88 -23.36 1.51
C SER A 205 9.76 -23.99 2.60
N ASN A 206 9.58 -23.54 3.84
CA ASN A 206 10.37 -24.01 5.00
C ASN A 206 11.91 -23.76 4.90
N GLY A 207 12.33 -22.91 3.96
CA GLY A 207 13.72 -22.50 3.84
C GLY A 207 14.10 -21.40 4.83
N ASP A 208 15.40 -21.07 4.84
CA ASP A 208 15.90 -19.94 5.62
C ASP A 208 15.43 -18.59 5.00
N LEU A 209 14.70 -17.81 5.77
CA LEU A 209 14.22 -16.48 5.38
C LEU A 209 15.04 -15.34 6.00
N THR A 210 16.24 -15.61 6.54
CA THR A 210 17.07 -14.61 7.21
C THR A 210 17.36 -13.40 6.29
N GLN A 211 17.70 -13.65 5.02
CA GLN A 211 17.95 -12.57 4.07
C GLN A 211 16.69 -11.74 3.80
N LEU A 212 15.52 -12.38 3.64
CA LEU A 212 14.24 -11.67 3.47
C LEU A 212 13.92 -10.85 4.72
N LYS A 213 14.04 -11.45 5.93
CA LYS A 213 13.81 -10.75 7.20
C LYS A 213 14.69 -9.52 7.36
N ASN A 214 15.97 -9.63 7.02
CA ASN A 214 16.92 -8.51 7.08
C ASN A 214 16.56 -7.41 6.06
N THR A 215 16.11 -7.78 4.85
CA THR A 215 15.73 -6.83 3.81
C THR A 215 14.48 -6.03 4.18
N VAL A 216 13.51 -6.66 4.86
CA VAL A 216 12.24 -6.00 5.21
C VAL A 216 12.24 -5.39 6.63
N ALA A 217 13.31 -5.57 7.40
CA ALA A 217 13.41 -5.02 8.75
C ALA A 217 13.27 -3.48 8.74
N GLY A 218 12.39 -2.94 9.57
CA GLY A 218 12.11 -1.51 9.66
C GLY A 218 11.35 -0.93 8.45
N LYS A 219 10.81 -1.78 7.57
CA LYS A 219 10.10 -1.38 6.35
C LYS A 219 8.63 -1.78 6.37
N ASN A 220 7.79 -0.95 5.77
CA ASN A 220 6.41 -1.31 5.48
C ASN A 220 6.36 -1.98 4.10
N VAL A 221 5.92 -3.23 4.06
CA VAL A 221 6.04 -4.09 2.89
C VAL A 221 4.67 -4.56 2.43
N ILE A 222 4.45 -4.55 1.12
CA ILE A 222 3.31 -5.20 0.49
C ILE A 222 3.81 -6.38 -0.34
N PHE A 223 3.14 -7.52 -0.23
CA PHE A 223 3.40 -8.70 -1.06
C PHE A 223 2.42 -8.76 -2.22
N ALA A 224 2.94 -8.67 -3.44
CA ALA A 224 2.19 -8.76 -4.68
C ALA A 224 2.60 -10.00 -5.51
N GLY A 225 1.83 -10.34 -6.55
CA GLY A 225 2.11 -11.46 -7.47
C GLY A 225 0.90 -12.38 -7.66
N GLN A 226 1.06 -13.35 -8.55
CA GLN A 226 0.00 -14.28 -8.94
C GLN A 226 -0.55 -15.10 -7.75
N SER A 227 -1.76 -15.67 -7.93
CA SER A 227 -2.30 -16.62 -6.96
C SER A 227 -1.45 -17.90 -6.97
N GLY A 228 -1.26 -18.52 -5.81
CA GLY A 228 -0.55 -19.80 -5.72
C GLY A 228 0.99 -19.71 -5.68
N VAL A 229 1.61 -18.54 -5.80
CA VAL A 229 3.09 -18.39 -5.74
C VAL A 229 3.68 -18.47 -4.33
N GLY A 230 2.84 -18.59 -3.27
CA GLY A 230 3.29 -18.79 -1.89
C GLY A 230 3.40 -17.52 -1.06
N LYS A 231 2.78 -16.39 -1.46
CA LYS A 231 2.78 -15.14 -0.68
C LYS A 231 2.33 -15.32 0.77
N SER A 232 1.19 -15.96 0.98
CA SER A 232 0.64 -16.19 2.34
C SER A 232 1.56 -17.03 3.20
N SER A 233 2.27 -17.99 2.61
CA SER A 233 3.27 -18.80 3.34
C SER A 233 4.46 -17.96 3.78
N LEU A 234 4.96 -17.06 2.93
CA LEU A 234 6.03 -16.12 3.29
C LEU A 234 5.57 -15.15 4.39
N VAL A 235 4.37 -14.57 4.24
CA VAL A 235 3.78 -13.67 5.23
C VAL A 235 3.65 -14.36 6.60
N ASN A 236 3.13 -15.59 6.64
CA ASN A 236 2.98 -16.37 7.88
C ASN A 236 4.31 -16.67 8.57
N GLN A 237 5.38 -16.92 7.79
CA GLN A 237 6.71 -17.15 8.34
C GLN A 237 7.39 -15.87 8.85
N LEU A 238 7.04 -14.71 8.29
CA LEU A 238 7.53 -13.41 8.76
C LEU A 238 6.78 -12.92 10.00
N LEU A 239 5.53 -13.35 10.20
CA LEU A 239 4.63 -12.93 11.26
C LEU A 239 4.16 -14.12 12.13
N PRO A 240 5.05 -14.82 12.81
CA PRO A 240 4.70 -16.05 13.55
C PRO A 240 3.66 -15.82 14.66
N ALA A 241 3.67 -14.65 15.30
CA ALA A 241 2.68 -14.29 16.33
C ALA A 241 1.29 -13.99 15.76
N ALA A 242 1.21 -13.59 14.50
CA ALA A 242 -0.03 -13.27 13.80
C ALA A 242 -0.64 -14.50 13.07
N GLY A 243 0.03 -15.65 13.10
CA GLY A 243 -0.39 -16.86 12.37
C GLY A 243 -1.82 -17.32 12.67
N GLN A 244 -2.34 -17.06 13.87
CA GLN A 244 -3.75 -17.32 14.19
C GLN A 244 -4.71 -16.35 13.47
N SER A 245 -4.35 -15.08 13.37
CA SER A 245 -5.17 -14.07 12.68
C SER A 245 -5.03 -14.13 11.15
N VAL A 246 -3.88 -14.58 10.63
CA VAL A 246 -3.65 -14.76 9.19
C VAL A 246 -4.31 -16.04 8.67
N ASN A 247 -4.48 -17.08 9.48
CA ASN A 247 -5.33 -18.22 9.14
C ASN A 247 -6.81 -17.82 9.00
N GLU A 248 -7.30 -16.88 9.80
CA GLU A 248 -8.61 -16.25 9.58
C GLU A 248 -8.63 -15.43 8.28
N ILE A 249 -7.57 -14.69 7.97
CA ILE A 249 -7.46 -13.92 6.71
C ILE A 249 -7.37 -14.87 5.50
N SER A 250 -6.60 -15.96 5.57
CA SER A 250 -6.47 -16.92 4.47
C SER A 250 -7.72 -17.78 4.28
N THR A 251 -8.42 -18.14 5.33
CA THR A 251 -9.73 -18.81 5.25
C THR A 251 -10.83 -17.89 4.72
N ILE A 252 -10.82 -16.61 5.08
CA ILE A 252 -11.74 -15.62 4.50
C ILE A 252 -11.41 -15.35 3.02
N SER A 253 -10.13 -15.37 2.62
CA SER A 253 -9.73 -15.24 1.22
C SER A 253 -9.93 -16.51 0.39
N GLN A 254 -9.94 -17.70 1.00
CA GLN A 254 -10.22 -18.98 0.34
C GLN A 254 -11.72 -19.29 0.24
N LEU A 255 -12.55 -18.76 1.12
CA LEU A 255 -14.02 -18.82 1.03
C LEU A 255 -14.58 -17.88 -0.05
N GLY A 256 -13.78 -17.55 -1.03
CA GLY A 256 -13.99 -16.99 -2.35
C GLY A 256 -15.42 -16.65 -2.77
N GLN A 257 -16.11 -15.80 -2.02
CA GLN A 257 -17.27 -15.05 -2.53
C GLN A 257 -17.53 -13.87 -1.58
N HIS A 258 -17.22 -12.65 -2.12
CA HIS A 258 -17.72 -11.37 -1.66
C HIS A 258 -17.32 -10.87 -0.25
N THR A 259 -16.48 -9.80 -0.23
CA THR A 259 -16.38 -8.78 0.81
C THR A 259 -15.22 -8.83 1.81
N THR A 260 -13.96 -8.96 1.39
CA THR A 260 -12.88 -8.43 2.23
C THR A 260 -12.24 -7.22 1.53
N THR A 261 -12.84 -6.05 1.72
CA THR A 261 -12.32 -4.76 1.20
C THR A 261 -11.40 -4.06 2.22
N THR A 262 -11.04 -4.72 3.30
CA THR A 262 -10.33 -4.13 4.43
C THR A 262 -8.85 -4.37 4.29
N SER A 263 -8.06 -3.29 4.16
CA SER A 263 -6.60 -3.37 4.26
C SER A 263 -6.18 -3.38 5.72
N ARG A 264 -5.13 -4.16 6.06
CA ARG A 264 -4.61 -4.31 7.42
C ARG A 264 -3.11 -4.07 7.49
N PHE A 265 -2.67 -3.42 8.55
CA PHE A 265 -1.27 -3.20 8.91
C PHE A 265 -0.86 -4.22 9.97
N LEU A 266 -0.06 -5.19 9.58
CA LEU A 266 0.41 -6.30 10.40
C LEU A 266 1.85 -6.03 10.83
N ALA A 267 2.02 -5.42 12.00
CA ALA A 267 3.34 -5.06 12.50
C ALA A 267 4.20 -6.32 12.76
N PHE A 268 5.50 -6.28 12.42
CA PHE A 268 6.45 -7.33 12.79
C PHE A 268 6.61 -7.45 14.31
N ASP A 269 6.45 -6.34 15.01
CA ASP A 269 6.37 -6.27 16.46
C ASP A 269 5.28 -5.25 16.84
N PRO A 270 4.13 -5.71 17.37
CA PRO A 270 3.03 -4.83 17.77
C PRO A 270 3.41 -3.78 18.82
N MET A 271 4.48 -4.05 19.61
CA MET A 271 5.00 -3.13 20.64
C MET A 271 6.13 -2.25 20.13
N ALA A 272 6.52 -2.40 18.86
CA ALA A 272 7.59 -1.63 18.24
C ALA A 272 7.32 -1.45 16.73
N LEU A 273 6.34 -0.59 16.39
CA LEU A 273 5.92 -0.35 14.99
C LEU A 273 7.06 0.14 14.08
N SER A 274 8.11 0.71 14.67
CA SER A 274 9.34 1.10 13.96
C SER A 274 10.11 -0.08 13.37
N LYS A 275 9.84 -1.31 13.79
CA LYS A 275 10.42 -2.52 13.20
C LYS A 275 9.79 -2.88 11.85
N GLY A 276 8.79 -2.12 11.40
CA GLY A 276 8.11 -2.30 10.14
C GLY A 276 6.89 -3.20 10.22
N ALA A 277 6.24 -3.39 9.08
CA ALA A 277 4.99 -4.13 8.98
C ALA A 277 4.77 -4.74 7.59
N ILE A 278 3.85 -5.68 7.53
CA ILE A 278 3.22 -6.09 6.28
C ILE A 278 1.87 -5.38 6.16
N ILE A 279 1.64 -4.68 5.05
CA ILE A 279 0.34 -4.12 4.74
C ILE A 279 -0.38 -5.10 3.80
N ASP A 280 -1.36 -5.81 4.35
CA ASP A 280 -2.18 -6.73 3.57
C ASP A 280 -3.34 -5.95 2.93
N THR A 281 -3.32 -5.85 1.60
CA THR A 281 -4.29 -5.10 0.82
C THR A 281 -5.01 -6.03 -0.14
N PRO A 282 -6.30 -6.35 0.11
CA PRO A 282 -7.12 -7.05 -0.87
C PRO A 282 -7.20 -6.23 -2.16
N GLY A 283 -6.90 -6.86 -3.29
CA GLY A 283 -7.03 -6.23 -4.63
C GLY A 283 -5.77 -5.57 -5.19
N ILE A 284 -4.60 -5.66 -4.53
CA ILE A 284 -3.33 -5.31 -5.17
C ILE A 284 -3.02 -6.23 -6.37
N ARG A 285 -3.68 -7.38 -6.46
CA ARG A 285 -3.57 -8.31 -7.61
C ARG A 285 -4.07 -7.69 -8.91
N GLU A 286 -4.99 -6.74 -8.82
CA GLU A 286 -5.64 -6.06 -9.94
C GLU A 286 -5.13 -4.62 -10.07
N TYR A 287 -3.85 -4.38 -9.73
CA TYR A 287 -3.27 -3.04 -9.83
C TYR A 287 -3.25 -2.61 -11.30
N GLY A 288 -4.21 -1.79 -11.67
CA GLY A 288 -4.34 -1.24 -13.01
C GLY A 288 -3.50 0.02 -13.19
N LEU A 289 -2.93 0.21 -14.37
CA LEU A 289 -2.15 1.40 -14.74
C LEU A 289 -2.98 2.44 -15.51
N TRP A 290 -4.30 2.27 -15.59
CA TRP A 290 -5.22 3.09 -16.38
C TRP A 290 -5.22 4.59 -16.02
N HIS A 291 -4.74 4.94 -14.83
CA HIS A 291 -4.60 6.33 -14.37
C HIS A 291 -3.25 6.96 -14.78
N LEU A 292 -2.36 6.17 -15.37
CA LEU A 292 -1.06 6.61 -15.85
C LEU A 292 -1.12 6.95 -17.33
N THR A 293 -0.40 8.00 -17.71
CA THR A 293 -0.20 8.32 -19.12
C THR A 293 0.77 7.32 -19.76
N PRO A 294 0.76 7.18 -21.10
CA PRO A 294 1.76 6.37 -21.80
C PRO A 294 3.21 6.78 -21.47
N ASP A 295 3.45 8.05 -21.16
CA ASP A 295 4.76 8.55 -20.78
C ASP A 295 5.14 8.12 -19.36
N ASP A 296 4.21 8.19 -18.39
CA ASP A 296 4.41 7.67 -17.03
C ASP A 296 4.76 6.18 -17.06
N ILE A 297 4.09 5.40 -17.92
CA ILE A 297 4.37 3.98 -18.08
C ILE A 297 5.78 3.77 -18.63
N LEU A 298 6.17 4.55 -19.65
CA LEU A 298 7.50 4.48 -20.24
C LEU A 298 8.59 4.78 -19.19
N GLN A 299 8.40 5.81 -18.36
CA GLN A 299 9.36 6.15 -17.30
C GLN A 299 9.58 5.00 -16.31
N GLY A 300 8.58 4.14 -16.10
CA GLY A 300 8.71 2.94 -15.27
C GLY A 300 9.56 1.80 -15.89
N PHE A 301 9.91 1.91 -17.18
CA PHE A 301 10.84 0.99 -17.85
C PHE A 301 12.23 1.62 -17.89
N ILE A 302 12.99 1.44 -16.82
CA ILE A 302 14.30 2.10 -16.60
C ILE A 302 15.34 1.81 -17.68
N ASP A 303 15.20 0.70 -18.39
CA ASP A 303 16.03 0.26 -19.51
C ASP A 303 15.59 0.86 -20.87
N LEU A 304 14.29 1.18 -21.01
CA LEU A 304 13.70 1.66 -22.27
C LEU A 304 13.55 3.19 -22.30
N ALA A 305 13.20 3.80 -21.16
CA ALA A 305 12.98 5.24 -21.08
C ALA A 305 14.16 6.07 -21.64
N PRO A 306 15.44 5.73 -21.35
CA PRO A 306 16.58 6.45 -21.91
C PRO A 306 16.72 6.33 -23.43
N LEU A 307 16.11 5.33 -24.07
CA LEU A 307 16.18 5.11 -25.52
C LEU A 307 15.12 5.92 -26.29
N ALA A 308 14.02 6.30 -25.65
CA ALA A 308 12.91 6.97 -26.31
C ALA A 308 13.31 8.26 -27.06
N PRO A 309 14.19 9.13 -26.53
CA PRO A 309 14.62 10.35 -27.23
C PRO A 309 15.38 10.08 -28.55
N TYR A 310 15.90 8.88 -28.74
CA TYR A 310 16.66 8.50 -29.94
C TYR A 310 15.77 7.87 -31.03
N CYS A 311 14.48 7.69 -30.78
CA CYS A 311 13.55 7.28 -31.83
C CYS A 311 13.43 8.37 -32.89
N ARG A 312 13.33 7.96 -34.16
CA ARG A 312 13.19 8.91 -35.29
C ARG A 312 11.95 9.81 -35.16
N PHE A 313 10.86 9.26 -34.64
CA PHE A 313 9.59 9.96 -34.53
C PHE A 313 9.27 10.29 -33.07
N ARG A 314 8.79 11.52 -32.82
CA ARG A 314 8.39 11.96 -31.48
C ARG A 314 7.21 11.17 -30.89
N ASP A 315 6.32 10.71 -31.77
CA ASP A 315 5.12 9.94 -31.45
C ASP A 315 5.31 8.44 -31.73
N CYS A 316 6.56 7.97 -31.61
CA CYS A 316 6.92 6.58 -31.83
C CYS A 316 6.03 5.65 -31.00
N LYS A 317 5.42 4.67 -31.65
CA LYS A 317 4.55 3.69 -30.99
C LYS A 317 5.32 2.46 -30.48
N HIS A 318 6.63 2.43 -30.69
CA HIS A 318 7.53 1.37 -30.26
C HIS A 318 7.09 -0.04 -30.65
N THR A 319 6.27 -0.18 -31.70
CA THR A 319 5.95 -1.48 -32.28
C THR A 319 7.10 -1.99 -33.13
N GLU A 320 7.24 -3.31 -33.29
CA GLU A 320 8.29 -3.93 -34.11
C GLU A 320 8.29 -3.40 -35.55
N SER A 321 7.13 -3.09 -36.09
CA SER A 321 6.97 -2.52 -37.42
C SER A 321 7.32 -1.03 -37.53
N THR A 322 7.58 -0.32 -36.42
CA THR A 322 7.90 1.11 -36.43
C THR A 322 9.31 1.34 -36.99
N PRO A 323 9.46 2.00 -38.13
CA PRO A 323 10.78 2.15 -38.74
C PRO A 323 11.68 3.08 -37.89
N ASN A 324 12.95 2.66 -37.72
CA ASN A 324 13.96 3.39 -36.96
C ASN A 324 13.54 3.68 -35.51
N CYS A 325 12.88 2.73 -34.86
CA CYS A 325 12.64 2.76 -33.42
C CYS A 325 13.93 2.38 -32.68
N ALA A 326 14.41 3.28 -31.81
CA ALA A 326 15.67 3.07 -31.07
C ALA A 326 15.59 1.88 -30.13
N MET A 327 14.42 1.58 -29.57
CA MET A 327 14.23 0.41 -28.68
C MET A 327 14.38 -0.90 -29.46
N TRP A 328 13.78 -1.01 -30.65
CA TRP A 328 13.94 -2.20 -31.47
C TRP A 328 15.33 -2.32 -32.10
N GLN A 329 16.02 -1.19 -32.32
CA GLN A 329 17.44 -1.22 -32.67
C GLN A 329 18.27 -1.80 -31.52
N ALA A 330 18.03 -1.35 -30.27
CA ALA A 330 18.69 -1.88 -29.09
C ALA A 330 18.38 -3.37 -28.84
N VAL A 331 17.19 -3.85 -29.23
CA VAL A 331 16.87 -5.30 -29.25
C VAL A 331 17.73 -6.05 -30.26
N ALA A 332 17.87 -5.51 -31.48
CA ALA A 332 18.70 -6.12 -32.52
C ALA A 332 20.19 -6.17 -32.13
N ASP A 333 20.65 -5.16 -31.36
CA ASP A 333 22.02 -5.06 -30.84
C ASP A 333 22.22 -5.91 -29.56
N GLY A 334 21.20 -6.61 -29.06
CA GLY A 334 21.24 -7.44 -27.87
C GLY A 334 21.34 -6.68 -26.53
N GLN A 335 21.08 -5.37 -26.54
CA GLN A 335 21.15 -4.50 -25.34
C GLN A 335 19.87 -4.57 -24.51
N VAL A 336 18.74 -4.86 -25.12
CA VAL A 336 17.41 -4.90 -24.51
C VAL A 336 16.69 -6.19 -24.94
N LEU A 337 15.89 -6.75 -24.06
CA LEU A 337 15.07 -7.92 -24.39
C LEU A 337 13.80 -7.49 -25.13
N ALA A 338 13.48 -8.15 -26.24
CA ALA A 338 12.31 -7.89 -27.07
C ALA A 338 11.01 -7.84 -26.23
N ARG A 339 10.83 -8.80 -25.31
CA ARG A 339 9.67 -8.87 -24.42
C ARG A 339 9.45 -7.60 -23.57
N ARG A 340 10.53 -6.84 -23.25
CA ARG A 340 10.42 -5.58 -22.49
C ARG A 340 9.73 -4.52 -23.33
N VAL A 341 10.11 -4.40 -24.61
CA VAL A 341 9.48 -3.47 -25.55
C VAL A 341 8.03 -3.88 -25.82
N GLU A 342 7.77 -5.19 -26.02
CA GLU A 342 6.43 -5.72 -26.18
C GLU A 342 5.53 -5.41 -24.97
N ASN A 343 6.03 -5.67 -23.76
CA ASN A 343 5.30 -5.39 -22.51
C ASN A 343 5.01 -3.89 -22.33
N LEU A 344 5.98 -3.02 -22.67
CA LEU A 344 5.75 -1.57 -22.67
C LEU A 344 4.55 -1.20 -23.55
N VAL A 345 4.56 -1.67 -24.80
CA VAL A 345 3.49 -1.39 -25.76
C VAL A 345 2.14 -1.92 -25.27
N LEU A 346 2.12 -3.15 -24.74
CA LEU A 346 0.90 -3.75 -24.20
C LEU A 346 0.35 -2.95 -23.01
N LEU A 347 1.20 -2.54 -22.07
CA LEU A 347 0.75 -1.76 -20.90
C LEU A 347 0.28 -0.37 -21.28
N GLN A 348 0.91 0.28 -22.27
CA GLN A 348 0.44 1.56 -22.80
C GLN A 348 -0.91 1.44 -23.53
N GLN A 349 -1.11 0.39 -24.30
CA GLN A 349 -2.38 0.10 -24.98
C GLN A 349 -3.49 -0.19 -23.98
N GLU A 350 -3.19 -0.97 -22.93
CA GLU A 350 -4.14 -1.28 -21.87
C GLU A 350 -4.59 0.01 -21.14
N ALA A 351 -3.65 0.89 -20.79
CA ALA A 351 -3.99 2.16 -20.15
C ALA A 351 -4.86 3.03 -21.06
N ALA A 352 -4.51 3.16 -22.34
CA ALA A 352 -5.27 3.93 -23.31
C ALA A 352 -6.67 3.35 -23.60
N SER A 353 -6.86 2.03 -23.49
CA SER A 353 -8.16 1.38 -23.78
C SER A 353 -9.18 1.54 -22.65
N GLN A 354 -8.76 2.01 -21.47
CA GLN A 354 -9.62 2.18 -20.29
C GLN A 354 -10.07 3.65 -20.10
N ASP A 355 -9.72 4.54 -21.00
CA ASP A 355 -10.29 5.90 -21.08
C ASP A 355 -11.74 5.84 -21.60
N PHE A 356 -12.70 5.60 -20.71
CA PHE A 356 -14.14 5.73 -20.96
C PHE A 356 -14.83 6.60 -19.92
#